data_f8e5a5635521e5ce185ad7876cf18522
#
_entry.id   f8e5a5635521e5ce185ad7876cf18522
#
_cell.length_a   1.000
_cell.length_b   1.000
_cell.length_c   1.000
_cell.angle_alpha   90.00
_cell.angle_beta   90.00
_cell.angle_gamma   90.00
#
_symmetry.space_group_name_H-M   'P 1'
#
loop_
_entity.id
_entity.type
_entity.pdbx_description
1 polymer ?
#
loop_
_entity_poly.entity_id
_entity_poly.type
_entity_poly.pdbx_seq_one_letter_code
_entity_poly.pdbx_strand_id
1 'polypeptide(L)'
;QRLETNAEWYRDAPWSDFDPSKVDASKIEKLKLYVSPEQRSIDGWIDVNRLFADGKVTVGVHFGWDYHSEYHLKHSREVYDWMVGQGFKSPAASYDQYTRSSGPLTRSFRANGKDVQIEVSLYWGKPGTDADPDTASGGKVLEDDMRESFAKREVIVFQGHSGPFYGFALANWRKTDEG
;
A
#
# COMPACT_ATOMS: atom_id res chain seq x y z
N GLN A 1 10.41 -27.71 -5.20
CA GLN A 1 9.04 -27.18 -5.20
C GLN A 1 9.11 -25.66 -5.23
N ARG A 2 8.46 -25.03 -6.20
CA ARG A 2 8.52 -23.59 -6.37
C ARG A 2 7.51 -22.95 -5.43
N LEU A 3 7.97 -22.06 -4.57
CA LEU A 3 7.11 -21.24 -3.73
C LEU A 3 6.62 -20.05 -4.56
N GLU A 4 5.33 -20.03 -4.82
CA GLU A 4 4.66 -18.87 -5.39
C GLU A 4 3.80 -18.24 -4.31
N THR A 5 4.11 -17.00 -3.96
CA THR A 5 3.54 -16.34 -2.78
C THR A 5 2.08 -15.92 -2.94
N ASN A 6 1.57 -15.87 -4.15
CA ASN A 6 0.17 -15.52 -4.47
C ASN A 6 -0.62 -16.65 -5.12
N ALA A 7 -0.09 -17.88 -5.14
CA ALA A 7 -0.85 -19.02 -5.60
C ALA A 7 -1.65 -19.64 -4.46
N GLU A 8 -2.94 -19.72 -4.59
CA GLU A 8 -3.80 -20.35 -3.56
C GLU A 8 -3.53 -21.84 -3.36
N TRP A 9 -2.95 -22.49 -4.36
CA TRP A 9 -2.59 -23.91 -4.32
C TRP A 9 -1.70 -24.28 -3.12
N TYR A 10 -0.88 -23.37 -2.61
CA TYR A 10 -0.03 -23.66 -1.45
C TYR A 10 -0.83 -23.85 -0.17
N ARG A 11 -2.06 -23.32 -0.09
CA ARG A 11 -2.95 -23.52 1.06
C ARG A 11 -3.49 -24.93 1.12
N ASP A 12 -3.66 -25.53 -0.05
CA ASP A 12 -4.18 -26.89 -0.19
C ASP A 12 -3.07 -27.93 -0.35
N ALA A 13 -1.83 -27.48 -0.51
CA ALA A 13 -0.69 -28.35 -0.65
C ALA A 13 -0.28 -28.90 0.72
N PRO A 14 -0.25 -30.23 0.89
CA PRO A 14 0.16 -30.84 2.15
C PRO A 14 1.68 -30.76 2.33
N TRP A 15 2.16 -29.56 2.67
CA TRP A 15 3.59 -29.32 2.90
C TRP A 15 4.16 -30.18 4.04
N SER A 16 3.32 -30.47 5.02
CA SER A 16 3.64 -31.36 6.12
C SER A 16 3.85 -32.81 5.67
N ASP A 17 3.30 -33.18 4.52
CA ASP A 17 3.34 -34.54 3.99
C ASP A 17 4.48 -34.76 2.98
N PHE A 18 5.32 -33.73 2.76
CA PHE A 18 6.49 -33.88 1.90
C PHE A 18 7.51 -34.81 2.56
N ASP A 19 7.63 -36.00 2.01
CA ASP A 19 8.62 -37.00 2.42
C ASP A 19 9.73 -37.09 1.36
N PRO A 20 10.92 -36.57 1.64
CA PRO A 20 12.01 -36.56 0.69
C PRO A 20 12.49 -37.97 0.33
N SER A 21 12.18 -38.99 1.14
CA SER A 21 12.55 -40.39 0.82
C SER A 21 11.73 -40.99 -0.31
N LYS A 22 10.58 -40.40 -0.61
CA LYS A 22 9.67 -40.81 -1.69
C LYS A 22 9.95 -40.10 -3.02
N VAL A 23 10.91 -39.20 -3.05
CA VAL A 23 11.28 -38.45 -4.25
C VAL A 23 12.64 -38.91 -4.75
N ASP A 24 12.79 -39.03 -6.05
CA ASP A 24 14.08 -39.35 -6.67
C ASP A 24 15.16 -38.36 -6.19
N ALA A 25 16.24 -38.87 -5.64
CA ALA A 25 17.33 -38.08 -5.09
C ALA A 25 17.93 -37.07 -6.09
N SER A 26 17.86 -37.38 -7.39
CA SER A 26 18.33 -36.51 -8.47
C SER A 26 17.44 -35.25 -8.65
N LYS A 27 16.23 -35.28 -8.10
CA LYS A 27 15.27 -34.16 -8.13
C LYS A 27 15.27 -33.35 -6.85
N ILE A 28 16.13 -33.68 -5.88
CA ILE A 28 16.21 -33.01 -4.60
C ILE A 28 17.49 -32.18 -4.56
N GLU A 29 17.36 -30.88 -4.47
CA GLU A 29 18.45 -29.97 -4.15
C GLU A 29 18.46 -29.70 -2.65
N LYS A 30 19.58 -29.92 -1.99
CA LYS A 30 19.77 -29.62 -0.57
C LYS A 30 20.50 -28.30 -0.45
N LEU A 31 19.80 -27.29 0.06
CA LEU A 31 20.41 -26.02 0.41
C LEU A 31 20.77 -26.00 1.89
N LYS A 32 21.97 -25.53 2.20
CA LYS A 32 22.38 -25.29 3.57
C LYS A 32 22.05 -23.87 3.95
N LEU A 33 21.07 -23.72 4.83
CA LEU A 33 20.71 -22.41 5.39
C LEU A 33 21.54 -22.14 6.64
N TYR A 34 22.25 -21.03 6.66
CA TYR A 34 22.92 -20.52 7.83
C TYR A 34 22.01 -19.46 8.47
N VAL A 35 21.53 -19.75 9.66
CA VAL A 35 20.73 -18.80 10.43
C VAL A 35 21.61 -18.27 11.57
N SER A 36 21.89 -16.99 11.56
CA SER A 36 22.53 -16.30 12.68
C SER A 36 21.51 -15.37 13.33
N PRO A 37 21.41 -15.34 14.67
CA PRO A 37 20.61 -14.32 15.32
C PRO A 37 21.27 -12.96 15.10
N GLU A 38 20.54 -12.06 14.48
CA GLU A 38 20.97 -10.67 14.41
C GLU A 38 20.68 -9.96 15.73
N GLN A 39 21.53 -9.01 16.05
CA GLN A 39 21.30 -8.14 17.19
C GLN A 39 20.00 -7.39 16.95
N ARG A 40 19.11 -7.38 17.93
CA ARG A 40 17.84 -6.66 17.85
C ARG A 40 18.12 -5.21 17.45
N SER A 41 17.53 -4.78 16.33
CA SER A 41 17.63 -3.38 15.91
C SER A 41 17.02 -2.48 16.98
N ILE A 42 17.61 -1.31 17.17
CA ILE A 42 16.99 -0.26 17.97
C ILE A 42 15.69 0.11 17.26
N ASP A 43 14.57 -0.01 17.98
CA ASP A 43 13.27 0.36 17.43
C ASP A 43 13.33 1.83 17.00
N GLY A 44 13.14 2.06 15.70
CA GLY A 44 13.02 3.41 15.18
C GLY A 44 11.68 3.99 15.61
N TRP A 45 11.69 4.99 16.45
CA TRP A 45 10.48 5.73 16.80
C TRP A 45 10.25 6.85 15.80
N ILE A 46 9.00 7.02 15.41
CA ILE A 46 8.60 8.20 14.63
C ILE A 46 8.78 9.42 15.52
N ASP A 47 9.59 10.36 15.09
CA ASP A 47 9.68 11.67 15.76
C ASP A 47 8.43 12.49 15.44
N VAL A 48 7.42 12.28 16.26
CA VAL A 48 6.12 12.96 16.14
C VAL A 48 6.28 14.48 16.23
N ASN A 49 7.23 14.98 17.03
CA ASN A 49 7.46 16.43 17.15
C ASN A 49 7.99 17.00 15.84
N ARG A 50 8.85 16.28 15.16
CA ARG A 50 9.37 16.67 13.85
C ARG A 50 8.27 16.61 12.77
N LEU A 51 7.44 15.56 12.80
CA LEU A 51 6.33 15.40 11.88
C LEU A 51 5.33 16.58 11.93
N PHE A 52 5.13 17.15 13.11
CA PHE A 52 4.20 18.27 13.32
C PHE A 52 4.92 19.63 13.48
N ALA A 53 6.20 19.74 13.17
CA ALA A 53 7.00 20.92 13.47
C ALA A 53 6.53 22.18 12.74
N ASP A 54 6.14 22.05 11.49
CA ASP A 54 5.63 23.14 10.64
C ASP A 54 4.12 23.39 10.78
N GLY A 55 3.42 22.60 11.61
CA GLY A 55 1.99 22.70 11.82
C GLY A 55 1.14 22.03 10.75
N LYS A 56 1.74 21.26 9.87
CA LYS A 56 1.03 20.56 8.79
C LYS A 56 1.55 19.13 8.68
N VAL A 57 0.66 18.19 8.38
CA VAL A 57 1.02 16.81 8.04
C VAL A 57 0.29 16.39 6.77
N THR A 58 1.04 15.87 5.83
CA THR A 58 0.53 15.37 4.55
C THR A 58 0.58 13.85 4.52
N VAL A 59 -0.57 13.24 4.23
CA VAL A 59 -0.74 11.79 4.21
C VAL A 59 -1.24 11.34 2.84
N GLY A 60 -0.60 10.36 2.25
CA GLY A 60 -1.09 9.63 1.08
C GLY A 60 -1.57 8.23 1.47
N VAL A 61 -2.83 7.93 1.21
CA VAL A 61 -3.39 6.59 1.44
C VAL A 61 -3.68 5.95 0.08
N HIS A 62 -3.00 4.87 -0.20
CA HIS A 62 -3.09 4.15 -1.47
C HIS A 62 -3.78 2.82 -1.29
N PHE A 63 -4.77 2.56 -2.15
CA PHE A 63 -5.50 1.29 -2.20
C PHE A 63 -5.30 0.64 -3.56
N GLY A 64 -5.04 -0.65 -3.58
CA GLY A 64 -4.95 -1.30 -4.86
C GLY A 64 -4.31 -2.69 -4.82
N TRP A 65 -4.14 -3.21 -6.03
CA TRP A 65 -3.60 -4.54 -6.28
C TRP A 65 -4.29 -5.64 -5.47
N ASP A 66 -5.61 -5.47 -5.27
CA ASP A 66 -6.46 -6.48 -4.69
C ASP A 66 -7.19 -7.21 -5.83
N TYR A 67 -6.79 -8.43 -6.08
CA TYR A 67 -7.33 -9.25 -7.15
C TYR A 67 -8.72 -9.84 -6.82
N HIS A 68 -9.21 -9.61 -5.60
CA HIS A 68 -10.41 -10.21 -5.10
C HIS A 68 -11.51 -9.17 -4.92
N SER A 69 -12.51 -9.20 -5.81
CA SER A 69 -13.83 -8.63 -5.56
C SER A 69 -13.85 -7.14 -5.18
N GLU A 70 -13.08 -6.29 -5.87
CA GLU A 70 -13.17 -4.83 -5.71
C GLU A 70 -12.93 -4.33 -4.26
N TYR A 71 -12.16 -5.06 -3.46
CA TYR A 71 -11.86 -4.66 -2.08
C TYR A 71 -11.25 -3.25 -1.97
N HIS A 72 -10.52 -2.81 -2.97
CA HIS A 72 -9.98 -1.45 -3.02
C HIS A 72 -11.09 -0.38 -3.01
N LEU A 73 -12.23 -0.62 -3.68
CA LEU A 73 -13.40 0.28 -3.66
C LEU A 73 -14.08 0.27 -2.29
N LYS A 74 -14.24 -0.93 -1.71
CA LYS A 74 -14.82 -1.08 -0.38
C LYS A 74 -13.98 -0.37 0.67
N HIS A 75 -12.71 -0.67 0.72
CA HIS A 75 -11.80 -0.13 1.75
C HIS A 75 -11.58 1.38 1.59
N SER A 76 -11.46 1.90 0.38
CA SER A 76 -11.35 3.35 0.18
C SER A 76 -12.61 4.10 0.60
N ARG A 77 -13.80 3.51 0.37
CA ARG A 77 -15.07 4.06 0.89
C ARG A 77 -15.11 4.04 2.41
N GLU A 78 -14.77 2.92 3.04
CA GLU A 78 -14.75 2.79 4.49
C GLU A 78 -13.82 3.82 5.14
N VAL A 79 -12.63 4.03 4.57
CA VAL A 79 -11.68 5.04 5.06
C VAL A 79 -12.21 6.45 4.86
N TYR A 80 -12.78 6.74 3.69
CA TYR A 80 -13.37 8.05 3.41
C TYR A 80 -14.50 8.38 4.41
N ASP A 81 -15.46 7.46 4.57
CA ASP A 81 -16.60 7.65 5.45
C ASP A 81 -16.16 7.77 6.92
N TRP A 82 -15.19 6.96 7.33
CA TRP A 82 -14.61 7.06 8.66
C TRP A 82 -13.95 8.43 8.89
N MET A 83 -13.15 8.92 7.94
CA MET A 83 -12.51 10.23 8.07
C MET A 83 -13.52 11.38 8.15
N VAL A 84 -14.54 11.38 7.29
CA VAL A 84 -15.63 12.35 7.36
C VAL A 84 -16.33 12.27 8.71
N GLY A 85 -16.60 11.06 9.20
CA GLY A 85 -17.15 10.82 10.54
C GLY A 85 -16.25 11.33 11.68
N GLN A 86 -14.92 11.37 11.48
CA GLN A 86 -13.96 11.96 12.41
C GLN A 86 -13.82 13.49 12.26
N GLY A 87 -14.63 14.11 11.41
CA GLY A 87 -14.65 15.56 11.24
C GLY A 87 -13.65 16.11 10.22
N PHE A 88 -13.12 15.26 9.35
CA PHE A 88 -12.40 15.75 8.17
C PHE A 88 -13.38 16.37 7.18
N LYS A 89 -12.99 17.50 6.63
CA LYS A 89 -13.73 18.16 5.55
C LYS A 89 -13.31 17.54 4.22
N SER A 90 -14.28 17.05 3.46
CA SER A 90 -14.06 16.56 2.11
C SER A 90 -14.20 17.67 1.08
N PRO A 91 -13.36 17.70 0.03
CA PRO A 91 -13.56 18.60 -1.11
C PRO A 91 -14.71 18.17 -2.03
N ALA A 92 -15.23 16.94 -1.87
CA ALA A 92 -16.37 16.41 -2.61
C ALA A 92 -17.58 16.20 -1.68
N ALA A 93 -18.78 16.26 -2.22
CA ALA A 93 -20.00 16.10 -1.44
C ALA A 93 -20.23 14.66 -0.94
N SER A 94 -19.65 13.68 -1.61
CA SER A 94 -19.74 12.27 -1.23
C SER A 94 -18.54 11.46 -1.76
N TYR A 95 -18.35 10.25 -1.26
CA TYR A 95 -17.35 9.32 -1.79
C TYR A 95 -17.53 9.07 -3.30
N ASP A 96 -18.76 8.97 -3.79
CA ASP A 96 -18.99 8.68 -5.21
C ASP A 96 -18.51 9.81 -6.15
N GLN A 97 -18.48 11.03 -5.63
CA GLN A 97 -17.96 12.21 -6.33
C GLN A 97 -16.48 12.47 -6.03
N TYR A 98 -15.93 11.85 -4.99
CA TYR A 98 -14.52 11.99 -4.64
C TYR A 98 -13.66 11.16 -5.60
N THR A 99 -12.61 11.75 -6.13
CA THR A 99 -11.63 11.11 -7.00
C THR A 99 -10.22 11.42 -6.51
N ARG A 100 -9.23 10.74 -7.04
CA ARG A 100 -7.80 10.97 -6.76
C ARG A 100 -7.37 12.44 -6.96
N SER A 101 -8.05 13.16 -7.86
CA SER A 101 -7.76 14.57 -8.19
C SER A 101 -8.62 15.58 -7.43
N SER A 102 -9.51 15.14 -6.57
CA SER A 102 -10.38 16.04 -5.81
C SER A 102 -9.65 16.90 -4.78
N GLY A 103 -8.43 16.52 -4.42
CA GLY A 103 -7.67 17.13 -3.34
C GLY A 103 -7.85 16.40 -2.01
N PRO A 104 -7.16 16.83 -0.95
CA PRO A 104 -7.15 16.13 0.32
C PRO A 104 -8.43 16.35 1.16
N LEU A 105 -8.75 15.33 1.95
CA LEU A 105 -9.58 15.53 3.13
C LEU A 105 -8.76 16.29 4.16
N THR A 106 -9.33 17.31 4.79
CA THR A 106 -8.59 18.20 5.70
C THR A 106 -9.21 18.26 7.08
N ARG A 107 -8.39 18.29 8.11
CA ARG A 107 -8.81 18.54 9.49
C ARG A 107 -7.77 19.40 10.19
N SER A 108 -8.25 20.44 10.89
CA SER A 108 -7.40 21.26 11.75
C SER A 108 -7.78 21.05 13.21
N PHE A 109 -6.80 21.04 14.07
CA PHE A 109 -6.99 20.99 15.51
C PHE A 109 -5.85 21.69 16.24
N ARG A 110 -6.05 21.98 17.51
CA ARG A 110 -5.02 22.61 18.34
C ARG A 110 -4.36 21.56 19.24
N ALA A 111 -3.05 21.44 19.13
CA ALA A 111 -2.26 20.54 19.96
C ALA A 111 -1.05 21.30 20.53
N ASN A 112 -0.82 21.17 21.84
CA ASN A 112 0.32 21.80 22.52
C ASN A 112 0.45 23.32 22.23
N GLY A 113 -0.70 24.02 22.13
CA GLY A 113 -0.73 25.46 21.87
C GLY A 113 -0.49 25.87 20.40
N LYS A 114 -0.29 24.92 19.50
CA LYS A 114 -0.11 25.13 18.05
C LYS A 114 -1.33 24.66 17.28
N ASP A 115 -1.66 25.34 16.21
CA ASP A 115 -2.64 24.87 15.25
C ASP A 115 -1.96 23.89 14.29
N VAL A 116 -2.58 22.74 14.10
CA VAL A 116 -2.08 21.65 13.24
C VAL A 116 -3.14 21.33 12.21
N GLN A 117 -2.72 21.19 10.95
CA GLN A 117 -3.56 20.75 9.85
C GLN A 117 -3.10 19.39 9.36
N ILE A 118 -4.04 18.47 9.20
CA ILE A 118 -3.78 17.18 8.53
C ILE A 118 -4.48 17.20 7.18
N GLU A 119 -3.73 16.84 6.14
CA GLU A 119 -4.20 16.69 4.78
C GLU A 119 -4.05 15.24 4.36
N VAL A 120 -5.14 14.56 4.06
CA VAL A 120 -5.15 13.15 3.67
C VAL A 120 -5.68 13.01 2.25
N SER A 121 -4.83 12.59 1.34
CA SER A 121 -5.21 12.27 -0.03
C SER A 121 -5.43 10.76 -0.15
N LEU A 122 -6.55 10.37 -0.76
CA LEU A 122 -6.86 8.98 -1.02
C LEU A 122 -6.65 8.68 -2.51
N TYR A 123 -5.96 7.60 -2.81
CA TYR A 123 -5.63 7.15 -4.15
C TYR A 123 -6.10 5.72 -4.35
N TRP A 124 -6.99 5.53 -5.31
CA TRP A 124 -7.46 4.19 -5.69
C TRP A 124 -7.90 4.18 -7.14
N GLY A 125 -7.91 2.99 -7.75
CA GLY A 125 -8.46 2.80 -9.07
C GLY A 125 -10.00 2.84 -9.04
N LYS A 126 -10.59 3.68 -9.87
CA LYS A 126 -12.03 3.77 -10.00
C LYS A 126 -12.44 3.46 -11.44
N PRO A 127 -13.30 2.45 -11.67
CA PRO A 127 -13.76 2.10 -13.00
C PRO A 127 -14.35 3.31 -13.74
N GLY A 128 -14.02 3.43 -15.03
CA GLY A 128 -14.51 4.51 -15.88
C GLY A 128 -13.84 5.88 -15.64
N THR A 129 -12.74 5.94 -14.89
CA THR A 129 -11.94 7.14 -14.69
C THR A 129 -10.55 7.01 -15.34
N ASP A 130 -9.74 8.06 -15.26
CA ASP A 130 -8.34 8.05 -15.71
C ASP A 130 -7.45 7.06 -14.93
N ALA A 131 -7.89 6.66 -13.74
CA ALA A 131 -7.24 5.68 -12.89
C ALA A 131 -7.99 4.33 -12.87
N ASP A 132 -8.69 3.99 -13.95
CA ASP A 132 -9.34 2.69 -14.08
C ASP A 132 -8.30 1.56 -14.08
N PRO A 133 -8.29 0.69 -13.04
CA PRO A 133 -7.24 -0.33 -12.88
C PRO A 133 -7.31 -1.43 -13.95
N ASP A 134 -8.43 -1.56 -14.64
CA ASP A 134 -8.61 -2.53 -15.71
C ASP A 134 -7.97 -2.06 -17.04
N THR A 135 -7.45 -0.83 -17.07
CA THR A 135 -6.73 -0.27 -18.19
C THR A 135 -5.24 -0.12 -17.90
N ALA A 136 -4.40 -0.35 -18.90
CA ALA A 136 -2.95 -0.18 -18.75
C ALA A 136 -2.57 1.26 -18.38
N SER A 137 -3.29 2.24 -18.94
CA SER A 137 -3.10 3.66 -18.65
C SER A 137 -3.48 4.01 -17.20
N GLY A 138 -4.58 3.46 -16.70
CA GLY A 138 -5.03 3.69 -15.34
C GLY A 138 -4.10 3.06 -14.30
N GLY A 139 -3.59 1.87 -14.56
CA GLY A 139 -2.58 1.24 -13.73
C GLY A 139 -1.31 2.10 -13.59
N LYS A 140 -0.87 2.71 -14.72
CA LYS A 140 0.26 3.64 -14.72
C LYS A 140 -0.03 4.90 -13.91
N VAL A 141 -1.20 5.46 -14.01
CA VAL A 141 -1.60 6.64 -13.22
C VAL A 141 -1.50 6.36 -11.72
N LEU A 142 -1.97 5.21 -11.26
CA LEU A 142 -1.89 4.81 -9.85
C LEU A 142 -0.45 4.61 -9.39
N GLU A 143 0.40 4.06 -10.25
CA GLU A 143 1.84 3.94 -9.96
C GLU A 143 2.51 5.31 -9.85
N ASP A 144 2.20 6.22 -10.76
CA ASP A 144 2.75 7.59 -10.76
C ASP A 144 2.29 8.36 -9.50
N ASP A 145 1.03 8.23 -9.08
CA ASP A 145 0.52 8.79 -7.82
C ASP A 145 1.28 8.28 -6.60
N MET A 146 1.61 6.99 -6.57
CA MET A 146 2.37 6.42 -5.49
C MET A 146 3.80 6.95 -5.47
N ARG A 147 4.47 7.03 -6.63
CA ARG A 147 5.82 7.62 -6.76
C ARG A 147 5.83 9.08 -6.33
N GLU A 148 4.83 9.84 -6.72
CA GLU A 148 4.68 11.23 -6.31
C GLU A 148 4.48 11.35 -4.80
N SER A 149 3.73 10.46 -4.19
CA SER A 149 3.53 10.43 -2.74
C SER A 149 4.84 10.20 -1.98
N PHE A 150 5.71 9.31 -2.45
CA PHE A 150 7.05 9.11 -1.85
C PHE A 150 7.91 10.38 -1.90
N ALA A 151 7.73 11.21 -2.93
CA ALA A 151 8.49 12.45 -3.08
C ALA A 151 7.92 13.63 -2.29
N LYS A 152 6.60 13.64 -2.03
CA LYS A 152 5.89 14.85 -1.57
C LYS A 152 5.11 14.68 -0.27
N ARG A 153 4.91 13.45 0.23
CA ARG A 153 4.11 13.20 1.44
C ARG A 153 5.02 12.81 2.60
N GLU A 154 4.63 13.22 3.78
CA GLU A 154 5.36 12.87 5.01
C GLU A 154 4.97 11.50 5.54
N VAL A 155 3.73 11.09 5.29
CA VAL A 155 3.21 9.79 5.68
C VAL A 155 2.59 9.09 4.48
N ILE A 156 2.94 7.83 4.29
CA ILE A 156 2.37 6.99 3.25
C ILE A 156 1.78 5.75 3.89
N VAL A 157 0.52 5.48 3.56
CA VAL A 157 -0.19 4.28 3.96
C VAL A 157 -0.57 3.51 2.70
N PHE A 158 -0.27 2.23 2.68
CA PHE A 158 -0.69 1.35 1.60
C PHE A 158 -1.57 0.24 2.14
N GLN A 159 -2.71 0.03 1.51
CA GLN A 159 -3.60 -1.08 1.77
C GLN A 159 -3.87 -1.83 0.46
N GLY A 160 -3.41 -3.06 0.40
CA GLY A 160 -3.54 -3.93 -0.76
C GLY A 160 -2.45 -4.97 -0.80
N HIS A 161 -2.42 -5.73 -1.87
CA HIS A 161 -1.35 -6.69 -2.12
C HIS A 161 -0.11 -5.98 -2.66
N SER A 162 1.06 -6.35 -2.14
CA SER A 162 2.34 -5.87 -2.61
C SER A 162 3.27 -7.04 -2.90
N GLY A 163 3.91 -6.99 -4.03
CA GLY A 163 4.87 -8.00 -4.47
C GLY A 163 6.06 -7.34 -5.16
N PRO A 164 7.04 -8.13 -5.64
CA PRO A 164 8.26 -7.59 -6.22
C PRO A 164 8.03 -6.74 -7.49
N PHE A 165 6.87 -6.88 -8.14
CA PHE A 165 6.56 -6.21 -9.40
C PHE A 165 5.27 -5.40 -9.38
N TYR A 166 4.64 -5.25 -8.22
CA TYR A 166 3.38 -4.51 -8.08
C TYR A 166 3.19 -3.98 -6.66
N GLY A 167 2.24 -3.07 -6.51
CA GLY A 167 1.93 -2.46 -5.23
C GLY A 167 3.04 -1.54 -4.75
N PHE A 168 3.37 -1.64 -3.48
CA PHE A 168 4.36 -0.79 -2.83
C PHE A 168 5.76 -0.91 -3.44
N ALA A 169 6.13 -2.09 -3.93
CA ALA A 169 7.43 -2.33 -4.54
C ALA A 169 7.63 -1.54 -5.83
N LEU A 170 6.60 -1.38 -6.66
CA LEU A 170 6.71 -0.62 -7.90
C LEU A 170 7.06 0.85 -7.71
N ALA A 171 6.66 1.45 -6.61
CA ALA A 171 6.97 2.84 -6.32
C ALA A 171 8.48 3.08 -6.17
N ASN A 172 9.22 2.08 -5.72
CA ASN A 172 10.66 2.13 -5.52
C ASN A 172 11.46 1.54 -6.70
N TRP A 173 10.79 0.86 -7.60
CA TRP A 173 11.43 0.21 -8.73
C TRP A 173 11.48 1.15 -9.93
N ARG A 174 12.67 1.44 -10.41
CA ARG A 174 12.83 2.16 -11.66
C ARG A 174 12.64 1.16 -12.80
N LYS A 175 11.56 1.26 -13.52
CA LYS A 175 11.37 0.51 -14.76
C LYS A 175 12.45 0.92 -15.74
N THR A 176 13.11 -0.05 -16.34
CA THR A 176 13.94 0.12 -17.52
C THR A 176 13.13 -0.21 -18.76
N ASP A 177 13.62 0.15 -19.94
CA ASP A 177 12.96 -0.18 -21.22
C ASP A 177 12.92 -1.70 -21.48
N GLU A 178 13.61 -2.48 -20.67
CA GLU A 178 13.67 -3.94 -20.74
C GLU A 178 12.71 -4.65 -19.76
N GLY A 179 11.90 -3.91 -18.98
CA GLY A 179 10.88 -4.42 -18.05
C GLY A 179 11.09 -4.13 -16.60
#